data_e7369dc3ff372741457fd6fad6f76831
#
_entry.id   e7369dc3ff372741457fd6fad6f76831
#
_cell.length_a   1.000
_cell.length_b   1.000
_cell.length_c   1.000
_cell.angle_alpha   90.00
_cell.angle_beta   90.00
_cell.angle_gamma   90.00
#
_symmetry.space_group_name_H-M   'P 1'
#
loop_
_entity.id
_entity.type
_entity.pdbx_description
1 polymer ?
#
loop_
_entity_poly.entity_id
_entity_poly.type
_entity_poly.pdbx_seq_one_letter_code
_entity_poly.pdbx_strand_id
1 'polypeptide(L)'
;PTRRSSDLDILLGNVNPSGKLCVSYPKTEDKELYCYNNGEFQERIAYPFGFGLSYTSFEYSDIKVPSTAQTTDDLIEVSCKVKNTGKCAGTEVVQLYLSPTSSEFLKPIQLKGFARVNLNPGESKIISFKVSLQQMAYYANNGWTIAGGQYTFKIGASSSDIRLESSCQLTGENVRMERRNTLFSISEIE
;
A
#
# COMPACT_ATOMS: atom_id res chain seq x y z
N PRO A 1 31.85 0.13 -5.78
CA PRO A 1 31.61 -0.82 -4.69
C PRO A 1 31.26 -2.19 -5.25
N THR A 2 31.96 -3.22 -4.81
CA THR A 2 31.63 -4.59 -5.19
C THR A 2 30.38 -5.01 -4.43
N ARG A 3 29.56 -5.92 -5.01
CA ARG A 3 28.31 -6.44 -4.41
C ARG A 3 28.47 -6.92 -2.96
N ARG A 4 29.69 -7.39 -2.61
CA ARG A 4 30.05 -7.83 -1.24
C ARG A 4 30.20 -6.70 -0.23
N SER A 5 30.57 -5.48 -0.63
CA SER A 5 30.70 -4.36 0.31
C SER A 5 29.35 -3.81 0.78
N SER A 6 28.33 -3.80 -0.08
CA SER A 6 26.98 -3.34 0.29
C SER A 6 26.29 -4.27 1.30
N ASP A 7 26.49 -5.59 1.17
CA ASP A 7 25.92 -6.56 2.10
C ASP A 7 26.58 -6.44 3.49
N LEU A 8 27.92 -6.25 3.52
CA LEU A 8 28.65 -6.03 4.76
C LEU A 8 28.26 -4.71 5.46
N ASP A 9 28.03 -3.64 4.69
CA ASP A 9 27.60 -2.36 5.27
C ASP A 9 26.26 -2.46 5.97
N ILE A 10 25.33 -3.26 5.44
CA ILE A 10 24.06 -3.56 6.10
C ILE A 10 24.32 -4.39 7.37
N LEU A 11 25.07 -5.50 7.28
CA LEU A 11 25.31 -6.39 8.42
C LEU A 11 26.07 -5.70 9.56
N LEU A 12 26.95 -4.76 9.24
CA LEU A 12 27.70 -3.98 10.23
C LEU A 12 26.94 -2.75 10.74
N GLY A 13 25.74 -2.48 10.21
CA GLY A 13 24.92 -1.35 10.60
C GLY A 13 25.34 0.01 10.04
N ASN A 14 26.27 0.03 9.08
CA ASN A 14 26.70 1.27 8.41
C ASN A 14 25.60 1.83 7.50
N VAL A 15 24.74 0.95 6.97
CA VAL A 15 23.59 1.28 6.11
C VAL A 15 22.34 0.64 6.66
N ASN A 16 21.30 1.45 6.86
CA ASN A 16 19.98 0.94 7.26
C ASN A 16 19.26 0.35 6.05
N PRO A 17 18.84 -0.95 6.07
CA PRO A 17 18.11 -1.55 4.98
C PRO A 17 16.74 -0.88 4.78
N SER A 18 16.28 -0.81 3.53
CA SER A 18 15.00 -0.19 3.17
C SER A 18 14.25 -0.94 2.08
N GLY A 19 14.78 -2.07 1.64
CA GLY A 19 14.15 -2.91 0.61
C GLY A 19 12.87 -3.56 1.14
N LYS A 20 11.89 -3.73 0.23
CA LYS A 20 10.64 -4.44 0.53
C LYS A 20 10.48 -5.60 -0.45
N LEU A 21 9.91 -6.69 0.04
CA LEU A 21 9.62 -7.87 -0.78
C LEU A 21 8.49 -7.55 -1.78
N CYS A 22 8.70 -7.89 -3.03
CA CYS A 22 7.70 -7.74 -4.09
C CYS A 22 6.85 -9.00 -4.32
N VAL A 23 7.06 -10.04 -3.51
CA VAL A 23 6.28 -11.28 -3.48
C VAL A 23 6.12 -11.75 -2.05
N SER A 24 5.11 -12.58 -1.78
CA SER A 24 4.98 -13.28 -0.49
C SER A 24 5.81 -14.55 -0.50
N TYR A 25 6.49 -14.83 0.61
CA TYR A 25 7.27 -16.07 0.81
C TYR A 25 6.52 -17.03 1.72
N PRO A 26 6.30 -18.28 1.32
CA PRO A 26 5.64 -19.29 2.14
C PRO A 26 6.52 -19.79 3.30
N LYS A 27 5.89 -20.36 4.33
CA LYS A 27 6.59 -21.03 5.46
C LYS A 27 7.20 -22.38 5.08
N THR A 28 6.66 -23.04 4.07
CA THR A 28 7.04 -24.37 3.61
C THR A 28 7.33 -24.36 2.12
N GLU A 29 7.98 -25.40 1.59
CA GLU A 29 8.21 -25.59 0.17
C GLU A 29 6.93 -25.96 -0.61
N ASP A 30 5.84 -25.28 -0.33
CA ASP A 30 4.60 -25.43 -1.08
C ASP A 30 4.75 -24.88 -2.50
N LYS A 31 4.26 -25.65 -3.47
CA LYS A 31 4.27 -25.25 -4.89
C LYS A 31 3.17 -24.28 -5.27
N GLU A 32 2.35 -23.85 -4.31
CA GLU A 32 1.24 -22.94 -4.56
C GLU A 32 1.70 -21.48 -4.60
N LEU A 33 1.14 -20.70 -5.53
CA LEU A 33 1.37 -19.26 -5.64
C LEU A 33 0.56 -18.52 -4.58
N TYR A 34 1.25 -17.99 -3.58
CA TYR A 34 0.64 -17.17 -2.52
C TYR A 34 0.55 -15.71 -2.94
N CYS A 35 -0.58 -15.33 -3.53
CA CYS A 35 -0.86 -13.93 -3.83
C CYS A 35 -1.24 -13.18 -2.54
N TYR A 36 -0.60 -12.04 -2.27
CA TYR A 36 -0.87 -11.22 -1.08
C TYR A 36 -2.33 -10.75 -0.97
N ASN A 37 -3.01 -10.66 -2.09
CA ASN A 37 -4.41 -10.25 -2.19
C ASN A 37 -5.40 -11.41 -2.14
N ASN A 38 -4.95 -12.62 -1.83
CA ASN A 38 -5.79 -13.78 -1.59
C ASN A 38 -5.82 -14.07 -0.09
N GLY A 39 -6.93 -13.78 0.60
CA GLY A 39 -7.06 -13.90 2.04
C GLY A 39 -6.98 -15.32 2.59
N GLU A 40 -7.10 -16.35 1.75
CA GLU A 40 -7.26 -17.75 2.17
C GLU A 40 -5.98 -18.40 2.73
N PHE A 41 -4.79 -17.82 2.48
CA PHE A 41 -3.51 -18.47 2.81
C PHE A 41 -2.58 -17.65 3.70
N GLN A 42 -3.09 -16.65 4.41
CA GLN A 42 -2.27 -15.76 5.26
C GLN A 42 -1.47 -16.54 6.32
N GLU A 43 -2.03 -17.62 6.86
CA GLU A 43 -1.37 -18.45 7.89
C GLU A 43 -0.13 -19.19 7.36
N ARG A 44 -0.03 -19.41 6.06
CA ARG A 44 1.07 -20.13 5.40
C ARG A 44 2.19 -19.21 4.92
N ILE A 45 2.04 -17.90 5.07
CA ILE A 45 3.03 -16.90 4.65
C ILE A 45 4.04 -16.69 5.77
N ALA A 46 5.34 -16.84 5.46
CA ALA A 46 6.43 -16.49 6.35
C ALA A 46 6.76 -14.99 6.28
N TYR A 47 6.87 -14.47 5.06
CA TYR A 47 7.12 -13.05 4.82
C TYR A 47 6.10 -12.52 3.81
N PRO A 48 5.22 -11.59 4.21
CA PRO A 48 4.18 -11.06 3.33
C PRO A 48 4.76 -10.13 2.25
N PHE A 49 3.99 -9.90 1.20
CA PHE A 49 4.26 -8.86 0.23
C PHE A 49 4.47 -7.50 0.91
N GLY A 50 5.47 -6.77 0.51
CA GLY A 50 5.82 -5.47 1.09
C GLY A 50 6.62 -5.55 2.39
N PHE A 51 6.91 -6.75 2.92
CA PHE A 51 7.71 -6.92 4.13
C PHE A 51 9.15 -6.43 3.92
N GLY A 52 9.73 -5.83 4.96
CA GLY A 52 11.13 -5.43 5.01
C GLY A 52 11.55 -5.09 6.42
N LEU A 53 12.85 -5.15 6.69
CA LEU A 53 13.45 -4.85 7.97
C LEU A 53 14.08 -3.46 7.96
N SER A 54 14.22 -2.87 9.15
CA SER A 54 14.91 -1.60 9.37
C SER A 54 15.57 -1.60 10.75
N TYR A 55 16.65 -0.86 10.90
CA TYR A 55 17.31 -0.59 12.19
C TYR A 55 16.66 0.55 12.97
N THR A 56 15.62 1.17 12.41
CA THR A 56 14.81 2.20 13.06
C THR A 56 13.32 1.81 13.04
N SER A 57 12.52 2.56 13.78
CA SER A 57 11.07 2.35 13.89
C SER A 57 10.33 3.55 13.33
N PHE A 58 9.19 3.29 12.69
CA PHE A 58 8.33 4.31 12.13
C PHE A 58 6.93 4.23 12.75
N GLU A 59 6.40 5.38 13.10
CA GLU A 59 5.03 5.57 13.57
C GLU A 59 4.19 6.22 12.47
N TYR A 60 2.98 5.73 12.32
CA TYR A 60 2.02 6.24 11.34
C TYR A 60 0.84 6.86 12.09
N SER A 61 0.40 8.04 11.67
CA SER A 61 -0.72 8.77 12.27
C SER A 61 -1.49 9.59 11.25
N ASP A 62 -2.58 10.18 11.69
CA ASP A 62 -3.33 11.25 11.00
C ASP A 62 -3.78 10.87 9.57
N ILE A 63 -4.31 9.65 9.39
CA ILE A 63 -4.90 9.29 8.08
C ILE A 63 -6.06 10.23 7.75
N LYS A 64 -6.05 10.79 6.54
CA LYS A 64 -7.11 11.62 5.98
C LYS A 64 -7.60 11.00 4.69
N VAL A 65 -8.91 10.76 4.63
CA VAL A 65 -9.63 10.26 3.46
C VAL A 65 -10.97 11.00 3.44
N PRO A 66 -11.46 11.50 2.30
CA PRO A 66 -12.80 12.06 2.23
C PRO A 66 -13.84 11.01 2.63
N SER A 67 -14.82 11.40 3.46
CA SER A 67 -15.88 10.47 3.89
C SER A 67 -16.77 10.00 2.74
N THR A 68 -16.91 10.85 1.72
CA THR A 68 -17.71 10.58 0.50
C THR A 68 -16.98 11.06 -0.75
N ALA A 69 -17.22 10.40 -1.85
CA ALA A 69 -16.81 10.79 -3.20
C ALA A 69 -17.87 10.35 -4.22
N GLN A 70 -17.81 10.87 -5.44
CA GLN A 70 -18.71 10.50 -6.53
C GLN A 70 -18.04 9.47 -7.44
N THR A 71 -18.81 8.56 -8.03
CA THR A 71 -18.31 7.62 -9.06
C THR A 71 -17.76 8.33 -10.31
N THR A 72 -18.10 9.60 -10.49
CA THR A 72 -17.69 10.47 -11.59
C THR A 72 -16.49 11.36 -11.25
N ASP A 73 -15.99 11.33 -10.01
CA ASP A 73 -14.78 12.08 -9.64
C ASP A 73 -13.55 11.51 -10.35
N ASP A 74 -12.53 12.33 -10.56
CA ASP A 74 -11.31 11.88 -11.20
C ASP A 74 -10.40 11.13 -10.24
N LEU A 75 -10.32 11.61 -8.99
CA LEU A 75 -9.41 11.07 -7.99
C LEU A 75 -9.92 11.27 -6.55
N ILE A 76 -9.37 10.44 -5.66
CA ILE A 76 -9.51 10.56 -4.20
C ILE A 76 -8.11 10.82 -3.63
N GLU A 77 -7.99 11.84 -2.80
CA GLU A 77 -6.75 12.11 -2.08
C GLU A 77 -6.75 11.41 -0.72
N VAL A 78 -5.67 10.66 -0.46
CA VAL A 78 -5.45 9.93 0.79
C VAL A 78 -4.11 10.37 1.35
N SER A 79 -4.07 10.84 2.59
CA SER A 79 -2.80 11.22 3.20
C SER A 79 -2.63 10.65 4.62
N CYS A 80 -1.37 10.56 5.04
CA CYS A 80 -1.00 10.19 6.40
C CYS A 80 0.29 10.89 6.80
N LYS A 81 0.58 10.88 8.10
CA LYS A 81 1.86 11.33 8.65
C LYS A 81 2.69 10.13 9.06
N VAL A 82 3.98 10.15 8.72
CA VAL A 82 4.95 9.13 9.15
C VAL A 82 6.09 9.80 9.88
N LYS A 83 6.46 9.26 11.04
CA LYS A 83 7.53 9.75 11.91
C LYS A 83 8.54 8.65 12.17
N ASN A 84 9.83 8.98 12.09
CA ASN A 84 10.89 8.11 12.59
C ASN A 84 10.99 8.24 14.10
N THR A 85 10.63 7.21 14.84
CA THR A 85 10.68 7.17 16.32
C THR A 85 11.93 6.49 16.87
N GLY A 86 12.77 5.93 15.98
CA GLY A 86 14.01 5.27 16.37
C GLY A 86 15.20 6.22 16.46
N LYS A 87 16.40 5.63 16.61
CA LYS A 87 17.64 6.36 16.92
C LYS A 87 18.54 6.61 15.70
N CYS A 88 18.26 6.01 14.56
CA CYS A 88 19.04 6.20 13.33
C CYS A 88 18.16 6.64 12.18
N ALA A 89 18.75 7.30 11.19
CA ALA A 89 18.07 7.64 9.96
C ALA A 89 17.63 6.38 9.22
N GLY A 90 16.49 6.45 8.56
CA GLY A 90 15.95 5.33 7.80
C GLY A 90 15.02 5.76 6.69
N THR A 91 14.82 4.84 5.76
CA THR A 91 13.87 5.00 4.67
C THR A 91 12.71 4.04 4.89
N GLU A 92 11.50 4.57 5.00
CA GLU A 92 10.27 3.77 4.99
C GLU A 92 9.67 3.74 3.59
N VAL A 93 9.00 2.64 3.27
CA VAL A 93 8.14 2.53 2.09
C VAL A 93 6.70 2.41 2.55
N VAL A 94 6.02 3.54 2.54
CA VAL A 94 4.61 3.65 2.92
C VAL A 94 3.75 3.07 1.81
N GLN A 95 2.90 2.10 2.13
CA GLN A 95 2.10 1.35 1.16
C GLN A 95 0.63 1.65 1.36
N LEU A 96 -0.05 2.06 0.29
CA LEU A 96 -1.49 2.32 0.27
C LEU A 96 -2.21 1.14 -0.38
N TYR A 97 -3.10 0.56 0.35
CA TYR A 97 -3.97 -0.53 -0.09
C TYR A 97 -5.43 -0.09 -0.11
N LEU A 98 -6.20 -0.73 -0.97
CA LEU A 98 -7.65 -0.57 -1.06
C LEU A 98 -8.33 -1.92 -0.81
N SER A 99 -9.37 -1.88 0.00
CA SER A 99 -10.25 -3.01 0.28
C SER A 99 -11.70 -2.60 0.01
N PRO A 100 -12.38 -3.19 -0.97
CA PRO A 100 -13.81 -2.95 -1.17
C PRO A 100 -14.61 -3.74 -0.12
N THR A 101 -15.65 -3.15 0.41
CA THR A 101 -16.46 -3.79 1.46
C THR A 101 -17.50 -4.77 0.89
N SER A 102 -17.91 -4.63 -0.37
CA SER A 102 -19.09 -5.32 -0.88
C SER A 102 -18.98 -5.84 -2.32
N SER A 103 -17.77 -6.06 -2.85
CA SER A 103 -17.63 -6.51 -4.24
C SER A 103 -17.14 -7.95 -4.33
N GLU A 104 -17.94 -8.83 -4.92
CA GLU A 104 -17.55 -10.21 -5.27
C GLU A 104 -16.43 -10.25 -6.32
N PHE A 105 -16.23 -9.16 -7.06
CA PHE A 105 -15.28 -9.07 -8.17
C PHE A 105 -13.92 -8.48 -7.80
N LEU A 106 -13.80 -7.86 -6.62
CA LEU A 106 -12.57 -7.25 -6.16
C LEU A 106 -11.89 -8.10 -5.11
N LYS A 107 -10.57 -8.17 -5.21
CA LYS A 107 -9.74 -8.87 -4.20
C LYS A 107 -9.83 -8.16 -2.85
N PRO A 108 -9.74 -8.89 -1.73
CA PRO A 108 -9.89 -8.34 -0.38
C PRO A 108 -8.96 -7.17 -0.06
N ILE A 109 -7.75 -7.16 -0.63
CA ILE A 109 -6.76 -6.09 -0.47
C ILE A 109 -5.98 -5.92 -1.77
N GLN A 110 -5.76 -4.68 -2.20
CA GLN A 110 -5.03 -4.37 -3.43
C GLN A 110 -4.11 -3.17 -3.21
N LEU A 111 -2.83 -3.31 -3.53
CA LEU A 111 -1.89 -2.19 -3.55
C LEU A 111 -2.33 -1.17 -4.63
N LYS A 112 -2.47 0.09 -4.24
CA LYS A 112 -2.85 1.19 -5.13
C LYS A 112 -1.77 2.25 -5.27
N GLY A 113 -0.88 2.34 -4.29
CA GLY A 113 0.24 3.26 -4.33
C GLY A 113 1.29 2.94 -3.28
N PHE A 114 2.46 3.49 -3.45
CA PHE A 114 3.51 3.48 -2.44
C PHE A 114 4.37 4.74 -2.55
N ALA A 115 4.97 5.13 -1.43
CA ALA A 115 5.90 6.25 -1.37
C ALA A 115 7.13 5.86 -0.55
N ARG A 116 8.31 6.22 -1.04
CA ARG A 116 9.57 5.99 -0.34
C ARG A 116 10.02 7.28 0.33
N VAL A 117 10.06 7.32 1.65
CA VAL A 117 10.35 8.50 2.45
C VAL A 117 11.59 8.30 3.32
N ASN A 118 12.55 9.22 3.23
CA ASN A 118 13.71 9.27 4.11
C ASN A 118 13.39 10.15 5.32
N LEU A 119 13.68 9.65 6.51
CA LEU A 119 13.44 10.33 7.79
C LEU A 119 14.64 10.20 8.71
N ASN A 120 15.11 11.34 9.22
CA ASN A 120 16.07 11.39 10.32
C ASN A 120 15.37 11.02 11.64
N PRO A 121 16.13 10.69 12.70
CA PRO A 121 15.55 10.46 14.02
C PRO A 121 14.68 11.64 14.48
N GLY A 122 13.42 11.35 14.86
CA GLY A 122 12.44 12.36 15.28
C GLY A 122 11.76 13.11 14.15
N GLU A 123 12.25 13.02 12.91
CA GLU A 123 11.63 13.67 11.75
C GLU A 123 10.30 13.03 11.39
N SER A 124 9.35 13.86 10.92
CA SER A 124 8.08 13.41 10.38
C SER A 124 7.76 14.13 9.08
N LYS A 125 7.09 13.41 8.16
CA LYS A 125 6.60 13.93 6.88
C LYS A 125 5.17 13.51 6.63
N ILE A 126 4.46 14.31 5.84
CA ILE A 126 3.14 13.97 5.32
C ILE A 126 3.33 13.32 3.96
N ILE A 127 2.65 12.20 3.77
CA ILE A 127 2.63 11.47 2.49
C ILE A 127 1.20 11.53 1.96
N SER A 128 1.04 12.05 0.75
CA SER A 128 -0.25 12.15 0.05
C SER A 128 -0.25 11.26 -1.18
N PHE A 129 -1.35 10.55 -1.41
CA PHE A 129 -1.59 9.70 -2.57
C PHE A 129 -2.81 10.23 -3.33
N LYS A 130 -2.65 10.49 -4.61
CA LYS A 130 -3.75 10.83 -5.53
C LYS A 130 -4.20 9.55 -6.23
N VAL A 131 -5.27 8.95 -5.75
CA VAL A 131 -5.81 7.67 -6.24
C VAL A 131 -6.88 7.95 -7.29
N SER A 132 -6.59 7.64 -8.55
CA SER A 132 -7.61 7.74 -9.59
C SER A 132 -8.72 6.71 -9.37
N LEU A 133 -9.98 7.09 -9.58
CA LEU A 133 -11.10 6.17 -9.48
C LEU A 133 -11.01 4.99 -10.46
N GLN A 134 -10.32 5.18 -11.59
CA GLN A 134 -10.05 4.08 -12.53
C GLN A 134 -9.28 2.91 -11.90
N GLN A 135 -8.48 3.16 -10.84
CA GLN A 135 -7.78 2.11 -10.11
C GLN A 135 -8.74 1.26 -9.25
N MET A 136 -9.93 1.80 -8.95
CA MET A 136 -10.97 1.13 -8.17
C MET A 136 -11.87 0.26 -9.03
N ALA A 137 -11.80 0.41 -10.37
CA ALA A 137 -12.62 -0.34 -11.30
C ALA A 137 -12.24 -1.83 -11.32
N TYR A 138 -13.23 -2.66 -11.44
CA TYR A 138 -13.12 -4.10 -11.70
C TYR A 138 -13.63 -4.45 -13.11
N TYR A 139 -13.20 -5.60 -13.63
CA TYR A 139 -13.62 -6.07 -14.95
C TYR A 139 -14.77 -7.07 -14.82
N ALA A 140 -15.91 -6.73 -15.39
CA ALA A 140 -17.07 -7.61 -15.44
C ALA A 140 -17.93 -7.29 -16.68
N ASN A 141 -18.63 -8.27 -17.21
CA ASN A 141 -19.56 -8.10 -18.34
C ASN A 141 -18.93 -7.35 -19.53
N ASN A 142 -17.72 -7.75 -19.91
CA ASN A 142 -16.94 -7.19 -21.04
C ASN A 142 -16.62 -5.69 -20.90
N GLY A 143 -16.37 -5.19 -19.70
CA GLY A 143 -15.97 -3.81 -19.48
C GLY A 143 -15.45 -3.56 -18.07
N TRP A 144 -14.73 -2.47 -17.89
CA TRP A 144 -14.30 -1.98 -16.59
C TRP A 144 -15.45 -1.19 -15.97
N THR A 145 -15.68 -1.40 -14.68
CA THR A 145 -16.77 -0.74 -13.95
C THR A 145 -16.26 -0.16 -12.65
N ILE A 146 -16.50 1.13 -12.43
CA ILE A 146 -16.40 1.77 -11.12
C ILE A 146 -17.76 1.65 -10.47
N ALA A 147 -17.87 0.93 -9.36
CA ALA A 147 -19.13 0.76 -8.66
C ALA A 147 -19.24 1.69 -7.46
N GLY A 148 -20.45 2.19 -7.19
CA GLY A 148 -20.76 2.80 -5.90
C GLY A 148 -20.63 1.78 -4.76
N GLY A 149 -20.34 2.26 -3.56
CA GLY A 149 -20.20 1.40 -2.40
C GLY A 149 -19.15 1.93 -1.41
N GLN A 150 -18.96 1.20 -0.33
CA GLN A 150 -17.95 1.55 0.66
C GLN A 150 -16.60 0.94 0.30
N TYR A 151 -15.58 1.77 0.36
CA TYR A 151 -14.18 1.40 0.13
C TYR A 151 -13.34 1.77 1.34
N THR A 152 -12.51 0.85 1.80
CA THR A 152 -11.59 1.08 2.92
C THR A 152 -10.18 1.27 2.39
N PHE A 153 -9.59 2.42 2.66
CA PHE A 153 -8.20 2.73 2.42
C PHE A 153 -7.37 2.31 3.63
N LYS A 154 -6.30 1.57 3.37
CA LYS A 154 -5.42 1.00 4.39
C LYS A 154 -4.00 1.44 4.11
N ILE A 155 -3.33 1.98 5.12
CA ILE A 155 -1.93 2.37 5.02
C ILE A 155 -1.09 1.51 5.95
N GLY A 156 0.02 0.99 5.44
CA GLY A 156 0.88 0.12 6.22
C GLY A 156 2.29 -0.01 5.69
N ALA A 157 3.09 -0.79 6.40
CA ALA A 157 4.48 -1.11 6.05
C ALA A 157 4.59 -2.39 5.22
N SER A 158 3.52 -3.20 5.16
CA SER A 158 3.38 -4.39 4.31
C SER A 158 1.90 -4.74 4.14
N SER A 159 1.59 -5.74 3.32
CA SER A 159 0.21 -6.23 3.13
C SER A 159 -0.40 -6.84 4.40
N SER A 160 0.40 -7.22 5.38
CA SER A 160 -0.05 -7.76 6.67
C SER A 160 0.23 -6.84 7.87
N ASP A 161 1.01 -5.77 7.67
CA ASP A 161 1.29 -4.75 8.69
C ASP A 161 0.55 -3.46 8.31
N ILE A 162 -0.77 -3.49 8.44
CA ILE A 162 -1.64 -2.34 8.25
C ILE A 162 -1.71 -1.56 9.57
N ARG A 163 -1.44 -0.27 9.51
CA ARG A 163 -1.34 0.61 10.69
C ARG A 163 -2.44 1.64 10.77
N LEU A 164 -2.98 2.06 9.64
CA LEU A 164 -4.06 3.04 9.57
C LEU A 164 -5.12 2.57 8.58
N GLU A 165 -6.39 2.81 8.94
CA GLU A 165 -7.53 2.53 8.08
C GLU A 165 -8.54 3.68 8.12
N SER A 166 -9.14 3.98 6.97
CA SER A 166 -10.25 4.92 6.87
C SER A 166 -11.11 4.56 5.67
N SER A 167 -12.40 4.85 5.75
CA SER A 167 -13.36 4.49 4.71
C SER A 167 -13.90 5.71 3.98
N CYS A 168 -14.20 5.51 2.69
CA CYS A 168 -14.87 6.45 1.82
C CYS A 168 -16.11 5.79 1.23
N GLN A 169 -17.26 6.46 1.27
CA GLN A 169 -18.47 6.04 0.57
C GLN A 169 -18.47 6.63 -0.83
N LEU A 170 -18.34 5.77 -1.84
CA LEU A 170 -18.47 6.16 -3.24
C LEU A 170 -19.94 6.15 -3.63
N THR A 171 -20.48 7.31 -4.02
CA THR A 171 -21.89 7.52 -4.37
C THR A 171 -22.05 7.79 -5.86
N GLY A 172 -23.23 7.52 -6.40
CA GLY A 172 -23.57 7.69 -7.81
C GLY A 172 -23.83 6.36 -8.52
N GLU A 173 -24.20 6.45 -9.79
CA GLU A 173 -24.39 5.28 -10.66
C GLU A 173 -23.06 4.63 -11.02
N ASN A 174 -23.10 3.35 -11.38
CA ASN A 174 -21.91 2.65 -11.85
C ASN A 174 -21.42 3.24 -13.16
N VAL A 175 -20.13 3.59 -13.22
CA VAL A 175 -19.49 4.14 -14.41
C VAL A 175 -18.77 3.02 -15.16
N ARG A 176 -19.14 2.81 -16.42
CA ARG A 176 -18.48 1.84 -17.31
C ARG A 176 -17.46 2.52 -18.20
N MET A 177 -16.35 1.82 -18.44
CA MET A 177 -15.27 2.26 -19.34
C MET A 177 -14.73 1.07 -20.14
N GLU A 178 -14.23 1.30 -21.34
CA GLU A 178 -13.64 0.24 -22.17
C GLU A 178 -12.27 -0.18 -21.64
N ARG A 179 -11.48 0.76 -21.14
CA ARG A 179 -10.15 0.51 -20.61
C ARG A 179 -9.82 1.44 -19.44
N ARG A 180 -8.86 1.01 -18.63
CA ARG A 180 -8.23 1.86 -17.60
C ARG A 180 -6.96 2.49 -18.18
N ASN A 181 -6.81 3.77 -17.98
CA ASN A 181 -5.61 4.51 -18.41
C ASN A 181 -4.66 4.79 -17.26
N THR A 182 -5.13 4.69 -16.00
CA THR A 182 -4.34 4.94 -14.80
C THR A 182 -4.25 3.65 -13.97
N LEU A 183 -3.03 3.20 -13.71
CA LEU A 183 -2.74 1.97 -12.99
C LEU A 183 -2.13 2.23 -11.61
N PHE A 184 -1.48 3.38 -11.39
CA PHE A 184 -0.76 3.72 -10.16
C PHE A 184 -1.16 5.10 -9.66
N SER A 185 -1.15 5.26 -8.34
CA SER A 185 -1.34 6.56 -7.69
C SER A 185 -0.07 7.39 -7.80
N ILE A 186 -0.25 8.71 -7.88
CA ILE A 186 0.83 9.67 -7.72
C ILE A 186 1.01 9.90 -6.23
N SER A 187 2.24 9.85 -5.73
CA SER A 187 2.56 10.16 -4.33
C SER A 187 3.36 11.46 -4.23
N GLU A 188 3.04 12.28 -3.23
CA GLU A 188 3.72 13.52 -2.87
C GLU A 188 4.19 13.40 -1.42
N ILE A 189 5.33 14.03 -1.09
CA ILE A 189 5.94 13.99 0.25
C ILE A 189 6.26 15.43 0.67
N GLU A 190 5.70 15.85 1.81
CA GLU A 190 5.87 17.17 2.41
C GLU A 190 6.55 17.09 3.79
#